data_5d5034727a494d6f85f6539062df254d
#
_entry.id   5d5034727a494d6f85f6539062df254d
#
_cell.length_a   1.000
_cell.length_b   1.000
_cell.length_c   1.000
_cell.angle_alpha   90.00
_cell.angle_beta   90.00
_cell.angle_gamma   90.00
#
_symmetry.space_group_name_H-M   'P 1'
#
loop_
_entity.id
_entity.type
_entity.pdbx_description
1 polymer ?
#
loop_
_entity_poly.entity_id
_entity_poly.type
_entity_poly.pdbx_seq_one_letter_code
_entity_poly.pdbx_strand_id
1 'polypeptide(L)'
;MNNEISPKDLTSEIDRDRFRARLSKYTRRAFQMLPKLDKPRILDIGCGSGVPTLELAKLSEGEVVGIDIDQPLLDRLNKKIEEESLSNRVTTRNCSLFEIDFPDESFDIIWAEGTIWIIGFERGLKEWKRLLRYHGFLVIHAQTKNMSNKLTKIPSYGYKFLSYFSLPDDAHWTEFYKPLEIRIRELQSKYNNDPEALQILEKHQTEVDMVKRNPKEYSSAFYIMQKL
;
A
#
# COMPACT_ATOMS: atom_id res chain seq x y z
N MET A 1 -37.54 -14.63 0.41
CA MET A 1 -36.37 -14.98 1.21
C MET A 1 -35.41 -13.81 1.06
N ASN A 2 -35.29 -12.95 2.07
CA ASN A 2 -34.28 -11.90 2.08
C ASN A 2 -32.93 -12.59 2.31
N ASN A 3 -32.13 -12.74 1.27
CA ASN A 3 -30.74 -13.11 1.43
C ASN A 3 -30.01 -11.87 1.96
N GLU A 4 -29.94 -11.72 3.28
CA GLU A 4 -29.04 -10.74 3.89
C GLU A 4 -27.62 -11.09 3.47
N ILE A 5 -26.94 -10.13 2.86
CA ILE A 5 -25.57 -10.33 2.43
C ILE A 5 -24.63 -10.24 3.64
N SER A 6 -23.68 -11.17 3.76
CA SER A 6 -22.68 -11.06 4.81
C SER A 6 -21.75 -9.85 4.55
N PRO A 7 -21.23 -9.19 5.60
CA PRO A 7 -20.24 -8.11 5.46
C PRO A 7 -19.01 -8.53 4.65
N LYS A 8 -18.62 -9.81 4.74
CA LYS A 8 -17.48 -10.38 4.00
C LYS A 8 -17.78 -10.46 2.50
N ASP A 9 -18.99 -10.87 2.12
CA ASP A 9 -19.40 -10.98 0.73
C ASP A 9 -19.52 -9.60 0.10
N LEU A 10 -20.09 -8.62 0.82
CA LEU A 10 -20.21 -7.25 0.36
C LEU A 10 -18.83 -6.60 0.14
N THR A 11 -17.88 -6.83 1.05
CA THR A 11 -16.52 -6.32 0.88
C THR A 11 -15.84 -6.91 -0.37
N SER A 12 -16.12 -8.17 -0.68
CA SER A 12 -15.65 -8.81 -1.91
C SER A 12 -16.32 -8.23 -3.15
N GLU A 13 -17.61 -7.88 -3.07
CA GLU A 13 -18.32 -7.24 -4.18
C GLU A 13 -17.90 -5.79 -4.43
N ILE A 14 -17.52 -5.04 -3.39
CA ILE A 14 -16.94 -3.70 -3.54
C ILE A 14 -15.65 -3.77 -4.35
N ASP A 15 -14.83 -4.81 -4.13
CA ASP A 15 -13.61 -5.12 -4.89
C ASP A 15 -12.64 -3.93 -5.01
N ARG A 16 -12.28 -3.35 -3.86
CA ARG A 16 -11.35 -2.21 -3.79
C ARG A 16 -10.01 -2.50 -4.48
N ASP A 17 -9.57 -3.74 -4.45
CA ASP A 17 -8.28 -4.16 -5.01
C ASP A 17 -8.23 -3.98 -6.53
N ARG A 18 -9.33 -4.22 -7.23
CA ARG A 18 -9.47 -3.96 -8.67
C ARG A 18 -9.17 -2.49 -9.01
N PHE A 19 -9.63 -1.56 -8.17
CA PHE A 19 -9.39 -0.14 -8.37
C PHE A 19 -7.98 0.24 -7.92
N ARG A 20 -7.51 -0.32 -6.81
CA ARG A 20 -6.14 -0.12 -6.34
C ARG A 20 -5.10 -0.57 -7.36
N ALA A 21 -5.35 -1.67 -8.08
CA ALA A 21 -4.47 -2.20 -9.11
C ALA A 21 -4.22 -1.21 -10.26
N ARG A 22 -5.10 -0.24 -10.51
CA ARG A 22 -4.86 0.81 -11.51
C ARG A 22 -3.71 1.75 -11.14
N LEU A 23 -3.40 1.86 -9.84
CA LEU A 23 -2.26 2.62 -9.33
C LEU A 23 -0.93 1.86 -9.41
N SER A 24 -0.92 0.54 -9.68
CA SER A 24 0.29 -0.29 -9.76
C SER A 24 1.30 0.20 -10.81
N LYS A 25 0.87 0.98 -11.80
CA LYS A 25 1.80 1.64 -12.74
C LYS A 25 2.80 2.55 -12.03
N TYR A 26 2.42 3.15 -10.91
CA TYR A 26 3.31 4.00 -10.10
C TYR A 26 4.23 3.16 -9.22
N THR A 27 3.74 2.05 -8.67
CA THR A 27 4.55 1.03 -7.99
C THR A 27 5.64 0.51 -8.93
N ARG A 28 5.27 0.12 -10.16
CA ARG A 28 6.23 -0.31 -11.21
C ARG A 28 7.27 0.77 -11.52
N ARG A 29 6.83 2.01 -11.72
CA ARG A 29 7.75 3.12 -11.97
C ARG A 29 8.75 3.31 -10.83
N ALA A 30 8.29 3.30 -9.58
CA ALA A 30 9.15 3.44 -8.42
C ALA A 30 10.16 2.30 -8.32
N PHE A 31 9.72 1.05 -8.57
CA PHE A 31 10.59 -0.12 -8.57
C PHE A 31 11.66 -0.05 -9.68
N GLN A 32 11.28 0.37 -10.89
CA GLN A 32 12.20 0.54 -12.03
C GLN A 32 13.25 1.64 -11.83
N MET A 33 13.03 2.56 -10.87
CA MET A 33 14.03 3.57 -10.50
C MET A 33 15.10 3.05 -9.54
N LEU A 34 14.92 1.85 -8.98
CA LEU A 34 15.96 1.17 -8.21
C LEU A 34 17.00 0.56 -9.15
N PRO A 35 18.26 0.43 -8.70
CA PRO A 35 19.23 -0.37 -9.44
C PRO A 35 18.75 -1.83 -9.50
N LYS A 36 19.18 -2.54 -10.55
CA LYS A 36 18.88 -3.97 -10.67
C LYS A 36 19.55 -4.73 -9.52
N LEU A 37 18.76 -5.40 -8.70
CA LEU A 37 19.20 -6.29 -7.63
C LEU A 37 18.92 -7.74 -8.04
N ASP A 38 19.86 -8.63 -7.71
CA ASP A 38 19.66 -10.07 -7.93
C ASP A 38 18.90 -10.65 -6.74
N LYS A 39 17.70 -11.17 -7.01
CA LYS A 39 16.80 -11.83 -6.04
C LYS A 39 16.69 -11.08 -4.69
N PRO A 40 16.29 -9.80 -4.67
CA PRO A 40 16.23 -9.02 -3.46
C PRO A 40 15.23 -9.57 -2.47
N ARG A 41 15.52 -9.43 -1.18
CA ARG A 41 14.55 -9.67 -0.11
C ARG A 41 13.84 -8.38 0.23
N ILE A 42 12.54 -8.33 0.01
CA ILE A 42 11.70 -7.13 0.11
C ILE A 42 10.77 -7.26 1.31
N LEU A 43 10.67 -6.21 2.13
CA LEU A 43 9.65 -6.08 3.16
C LEU A 43 8.62 -5.05 2.72
N ASP A 44 7.35 -5.46 2.56
CA ASP A 44 6.21 -4.58 2.29
C ASP A 44 5.46 -4.30 3.59
N ILE A 45 5.58 -3.06 4.10
CA ILE A 45 5.04 -2.65 5.39
C ILE A 45 3.64 -2.06 5.22
N GLY A 46 2.66 -2.65 5.89
CA GLY A 46 1.24 -2.31 5.73
C GLY A 46 0.73 -2.81 4.38
N CYS A 47 1.02 -4.07 4.07
CA CYS A 47 0.73 -4.68 2.77
C CYS A 47 -0.77 -4.81 2.46
N GLY A 48 -1.64 -4.78 3.48
CA GLY A 48 -3.07 -4.96 3.33
C GLY A 48 -3.43 -6.24 2.57
N SER A 49 -4.32 -6.11 1.59
CA SER A 49 -4.73 -7.20 0.68
C SER A 49 -3.75 -7.48 -0.46
N GLY A 50 -2.58 -6.83 -0.46
CA GLY A 50 -1.38 -7.23 -1.20
C GLY A 50 -1.28 -6.73 -2.64
N VAL A 51 -1.99 -5.69 -3.05
CA VAL A 51 -1.86 -5.18 -4.42
C VAL A 51 -0.41 -4.76 -4.74
N PRO A 52 0.29 -3.95 -3.90
CA PRO A 52 1.71 -3.69 -4.10
C PRO A 52 2.58 -4.93 -3.92
N THR A 53 2.31 -5.77 -2.92
CA THR A 53 3.09 -7.00 -2.61
C THR A 53 3.20 -7.91 -3.83
N LEU A 54 2.06 -8.22 -4.47
CA LEU A 54 2.01 -9.08 -5.66
C LEU A 54 2.69 -8.41 -6.86
N GLU A 55 2.56 -7.11 -6.99
CA GLU A 55 3.27 -6.36 -8.04
C GLU A 55 4.79 -6.44 -7.84
N LEU A 56 5.29 -6.23 -6.62
CA LEU A 56 6.72 -6.36 -6.28
C LEU A 56 7.24 -7.78 -6.54
N ALA A 57 6.44 -8.80 -6.21
CA ALA A 57 6.80 -10.19 -6.50
C ALA A 57 6.91 -10.49 -8.00
N LYS A 58 6.10 -9.82 -8.85
CA LYS A 58 6.17 -9.94 -10.31
C LYS A 58 7.34 -9.17 -10.92
N LEU A 59 7.72 -8.06 -10.30
CA LEU A 59 8.81 -7.19 -10.77
C LEU A 59 10.20 -7.68 -10.35
N SER A 60 10.26 -8.47 -9.27
CA SER A 60 11.50 -9.04 -8.75
C SER A 60 11.47 -10.57 -8.83
N GLU A 61 12.65 -11.20 -8.93
CA GLU A 61 12.79 -12.64 -8.77
C GLU A 61 13.09 -13.03 -7.30
N GLY A 62 13.03 -12.05 -6.40
CA GLY A 62 13.38 -12.18 -5.01
C GLY A 62 12.24 -12.66 -4.11
N GLU A 63 12.49 -12.60 -2.80
CA GLU A 63 11.50 -12.89 -1.76
C GLU A 63 10.76 -11.62 -1.36
N VAL A 64 9.45 -11.71 -1.14
CA VAL A 64 8.64 -10.61 -0.61
C VAL A 64 7.96 -11.06 0.68
N VAL A 65 8.16 -10.29 1.74
CA VAL A 65 7.46 -10.47 3.02
C VAL A 65 6.50 -9.31 3.21
N GLY A 66 5.20 -9.60 3.20
CA GLY A 66 4.17 -8.60 3.51
C GLY A 66 3.81 -8.63 4.99
N ILE A 67 3.77 -7.47 5.64
CA ILE A 67 3.29 -7.35 7.02
C ILE A 67 2.09 -6.41 7.12
N ASP A 68 1.09 -6.82 7.89
CA ASP A 68 -0.07 -5.98 8.24
C ASP A 68 -0.63 -6.44 9.59
N ILE A 69 -1.37 -5.58 10.28
CA ILE A 69 -2.07 -5.91 11.53
C ILE A 69 -3.45 -6.52 11.27
N ASP A 70 -4.02 -6.30 10.09
CA ASP A 70 -5.35 -6.74 9.69
C ASP A 70 -5.31 -8.17 9.14
N GLN A 71 -5.63 -9.16 9.99
CA GLN A 71 -5.63 -10.57 9.59
C GLN A 71 -6.58 -10.87 8.42
N PRO A 72 -7.83 -10.40 8.37
CA PRO A 72 -8.70 -10.53 7.20
C PRO A 72 -8.09 -10.08 5.88
N LEU A 73 -7.29 -9.00 5.86
CA LEU A 73 -6.59 -8.55 4.66
C LEU A 73 -5.45 -9.51 4.29
N LEU A 74 -4.69 -9.98 5.29
CA LEU A 74 -3.64 -10.98 5.08
C LEU A 74 -4.19 -12.31 4.55
N ASP A 75 -5.36 -12.75 5.03
CA ASP A 75 -6.01 -13.97 4.55
C ASP A 75 -6.39 -13.85 3.06
N ARG A 76 -6.85 -12.66 2.63
CA ARG A 76 -7.10 -12.38 1.21
C ARG A 76 -5.80 -12.38 0.39
N LEU A 77 -4.74 -11.78 0.93
CA LEU A 77 -3.43 -11.81 0.28
C LEU A 77 -2.92 -13.23 0.13
N ASN A 78 -2.99 -14.04 1.18
CA ASN A 78 -2.54 -15.44 1.16
C ASN A 78 -3.28 -16.25 0.08
N LYS A 79 -4.60 -16.07 -0.03
CA LYS A 79 -5.38 -16.70 -1.10
C LYS A 79 -4.88 -16.31 -2.49
N LYS A 80 -4.59 -15.03 -2.74
CA LYS A 80 -4.04 -14.57 -4.03
C LYS A 80 -2.63 -15.10 -4.29
N ILE A 81 -1.79 -15.21 -3.26
CA ILE A 81 -0.45 -15.80 -3.34
C ILE A 81 -0.54 -17.25 -3.85
N GLU A 82 -1.49 -18.03 -3.32
CA GLU A 82 -1.75 -19.39 -3.77
C GLU A 82 -2.28 -19.44 -5.21
N GLU A 83 -3.29 -18.61 -5.53
CA GLU A 83 -3.90 -18.53 -6.86
C GLU A 83 -2.88 -18.14 -7.95
N GLU A 84 -1.92 -17.26 -7.61
CA GLU A 84 -0.87 -16.82 -8.53
C GLU A 84 0.41 -17.71 -8.48
N SER A 85 0.40 -18.82 -7.71
CA SER A 85 1.54 -19.75 -7.56
C SER A 85 2.82 -19.05 -7.05
N LEU A 86 2.68 -18.08 -6.14
CA LEU A 86 3.77 -17.30 -5.57
C LEU A 86 4.21 -17.76 -4.17
N SER A 87 3.62 -18.84 -3.62
CA SER A 87 3.84 -19.31 -2.25
C SER A 87 5.29 -19.68 -1.92
N ASN A 88 6.12 -19.92 -2.95
CA ASN A 88 7.55 -20.17 -2.79
C ASN A 88 8.40 -18.91 -2.58
N ARG A 89 7.87 -17.72 -2.80
CA ARG A 89 8.60 -16.45 -2.73
C ARG A 89 7.89 -15.34 -1.95
N VAL A 90 6.59 -15.44 -1.75
CA VAL A 90 5.79 -14.43 -1.04
C VAL A 90 5.24 -15.04 0.23
N THR A 91 5.48 -14.39 1.35
CA THR A 91 4.96 -14.77 2.65
C THR A 91 4.31 -13.58 3.34
N THR A 92 3.38 -13.85 4.25
CA THR A 92 2.75 -12.81 5.06
C THR A 92 2.99 -13.02 6.54
N ARG A 93 2.97 -11.94 7.32
CA ARG A 93 3.06 -12.00 8.78
C ARG A 93 2.12 -10.98 9.39
N ASN A 94 1.28 -11.40 10.33
CA ASN A 94 0.51 -10.48 11.16
C ASN A 94 1.48 -9.78 12.12
N CYS A 95 1.66 -8.48 11.91
CA CYS A 95 2.66 -7.70 12.63
C CYS A 95 2.31 -6.21 12.61
N SER A 96 2.44 -5.57 13.76
CA SER A 96 2.31 -4.12 13.86
C SER A 96 3.53 -3.43 13.23
N LEU A 97 3.28 -2.38 12.43
CA LEU A 97 4.35 -1.54 11.87
C LEU A 97 5.15 -0.76 12.93
N PHE A 98 4.67 -0.72 14.17
CA PHE A 98 5.36 -0.13 15.33
C PHE A 98 6.30 -1.10 16.04
N GLU A 99 6.12 -2.41 15.85
CA GLU A 99 6.83 -3.47 16.58
C GLU A 99 7.26 -4.58 15.62
N ILE A 100 8.05 -4.20 14.60
CA ILE A 100 8.52 -5.15 13.58
C ILE A 100 9.65 -5.99 14.14
N ASP A 101 9.35 -7.28 14.37
CA ASP A 101 10.30 -8.26 14.92
C ASP A 101 10.97 -9.07 13.80
N PHE A 102 11.86 -8.41 13.07
CA PHE A 102 12.85 -9.04 12.20
C PHE A 102 14.27 -8.65 12.65
N PRO A 103 15.25 -9.50 12.42
CA PRO A 103 16.66 -9.16 12.68
C PRO A 103 17.08 -7.91 11.91
N ASP A 104 18.06 -7.20 12.44
CA ASP A 104 18.68 -6.09 11.73
C ASP A 104 19.29 -6.57 10.41
N GLU A 105 19.32 -5.69 9.43
CA GLU A 105 19.93 -5.94 8.11
C GLU A 105 19.36 -7.17 7.37
N SER A 106 18.04 -7.42 7.53
CA SER A 106 17.35 -8.57 6.93
C SER A 106 16.87 -8.34 5.50
N PHE A 107 16.72 -7.08 5.06
CA PHE A 107 16.08 -6.74 3.80
C PHE A 107 16.92 -5.87 2.90
N ASP A 108 16.86 -6.12 1.60
CA ASP A 108 17.50 -5.30 0.57
C ASP A 108 16.64 -4.09 0.22
N ILE A 109 15.32 -4.27 0.29
CA ILE A 109 14.33 -3.22 0.01
C ILE A 109 13.27 -3.22 1.11
N ILE A 110 12.94 -2.04 1.64
CA ILE A 110 11.71 -1.79 2.42
C ILE A 110 10.78 -0.95 1.55
N TRP A 111 9.55 -1.41 1.43
CA TRP A 111 8.48 -0.77 0.71
C TRP A 111 7.36 -0.37 1.66
N ALA A 112 6.87 0.87 1.55
CA ALA A 112 5.76 1.36 2.35
C ALA A 112 4.84 2.20 1.46
N GLU A 113 3.74 1.59 1.00
CA GLU A 113 2.82 2.22 0.07
C GLU A 113 1.42 2.39 0.69
N GLY A 114 1.07 3.65 1.01
CA GLY A 114 -0.22 3.99 1.60
C GLY A 114 -0.30 3.77 3.12
N THR A 115 0.82 3.55 3.81
CA THR A 115 0.83 3.23 5.25
C THR A 115 1.66 4.22 6.09
N ILE A 116 2.59 4.96 5.51
CA ILE A 116 3.53 5.83 6.24
C ILE A 116 2.83 6.91 7.10
N TRP A 117 1.62 7.31 6.76
CA TRP A 117 0.85 8.29 7.52
C TRP A 117 0.47 7.81 8.93
N ILE A 118 0.43 6.49 9.16
CA ILE A 118 0.12 5.87 10.46
C ILE A 118 1.25 6.11 11.45
N ILE A 119 2.49 5.88 11.04
CA ILE A 119 3.68 6.03 11.91
C ILE A 119 4.32 7.41 11.79
N GLY A 120 4.06 8.11 10.71
CA GLY A 120 4.72 9.37 10.37
C GLY A 120 6.05 9.18 9.65
N PHE A 121 6.35 10.09 8.72
CA PHE A 121 7.49 9.97 7.81
C PHE A 121 8.84 9.84 8.54
N GLU A 122 9.10 10.72 9.50
CA GLU A 122 10.38 10.75 10.22
C GLU A 122 10.58 9.51 11.11
N ARG A 123 9.51 9.07 11.76
CA ARG A 123 9.55 7.86 12.60
C ARG A 123 9.78 6.62 11.76
N GLY A 124 9.14 6.51 10.59
CA GLY A 124 9.39 5.43 9.65
C GLY A 124 10.85 5.40 9.17
N LEU A 125 11.44 6.57 8.81
CA LEU A 125 12.86 6.67 8.47
C LEU A 125 13.76 6.15 9.59
N LYS A 126 13.47 6.51 10.85
CA LYS A 126 14.27 6.14 12.02
C LYS A 126 14.15 4.64 12.35
N GLU A 127 12.93 4.15 12.49
CA GLU A 127 12.68 2.81 13.04
C GLU A 127 12.93 1.70 12.02
N TRP A 128 12.63 1.93 10.74
CA TRP A 128 12.79 0.91 9.71
C TRP A 128 14.22 0.81 9.18
N LYS A 129 15.10 1.82 9.45
CA LYS A 129 16.51 1.81 9.00
C LYS A 129 17.25 0.56 9.44
N ARG A 130 17.05 0.08 10.67
CA ARG A 130 17.74 -1.10 11.19
C ARG A 130 17.51 -2.34 10.36
N LEU A 131 16.29 -2.49 9.78
CA LEU A 131 15.86 -3.65 9.00
C LEU A 131 16.57 -3.74 7.64
N LEU A 132 17.01 -2.60 7.10
CA LEU A 132 17.72 -2.55 5.83
C LEU A 132 19.18 -3.01 5.99
N ARG A 133 19.63 -3.81 5.06
CA ARG A 133 21.06 -4.06 4.83
C ARG A 133 21.79 -2.76 4.50
N TYR A 134 23.09 -2.76 4.69
CA TYR A 134 23.92 -1.65 4.23
C TYR A 134 23.75 -1.46 2.71
N HIS A 135 23.59 -0.22 2.28
CA HIS A 135 23.19 0.13 0.91
C HIS A 135 21.82 -0.36 0.43
N GLY A 136 20.99 -0.92 1.31
CA GLY A 136 19.59 -1.27 1.00
C GLY A 136 18.72 -0.04 0.73
N PHE A 137 17.56 -0.25 0.15
CA PHE A 137 16.69 0.83 -0.34
C PHE A 137 15.41 0.93 0.48
N LEU A 138 15.02 2.17 0.79
CA LEU A 138 13.72 2.49 1.36
C LEU A 138 12.90 3.24 0.32
N VAL A 139 11.73 2.69 -0.02
CA VAL A 139 10.76 3.31 -0.92
C VAL A 139 9.50 3.62 -0.14
N ILE A 140 9.15 4.90 -0.09
CA ILE A 140 7.95 5.37 0.63
C ILE A 140 7.03 6.10 -0.33
N HIS A 141 5.77 5.72 -0.36
CA HIS A 141 4.69 6.49 -0.97
C HIS A 141 4.00 7.33 0.11
N ALA A 142 4.10 8.64 0.00
CA ALA A 142 3.57 9.59 0.98
C ALA A 142 2.94 10.81 0.32
N GLN A 143 2.06 11.49 1.06
CA GLN A 143 1.51 12.78 0.62
C GLN A 143 2.63 13.79 0.34
N THR A 144 2.40 14.67 -0.65
CA THR A 144 3.34 15.75 -1.02
C THR A 144 3.36 16.90 -0.02
N LYS A 145 2.40 16.94 0.89
CA LYS A 145 2.37 17.95 1.98
C LYS A 145 3.71 17.98 2.71
N ASN A 146 4.29 19.19 2.85
CA ASN A 146 5.62 19.43 3.44
C ASN A 146 6.77 18.69 2.75
N MET A 147 6.68 18.49 1.42
CA MET A 147 7.70 17.75 0.64
C MET A 147 9.11 18.30 0.87
N SER A 148 9.31 19.62 0.75
CA SER A 148 10.63 20.23 0.96
C SER A 148 11.23 19.89 2.31
N ASN A 149 10.43 19.93 3.38
CA ASN A 149 10.89 19.55 4.73
C ASN A 149 11.23 18.05 4.82
N LYS A 150 10.44 17.18 4.18
CA LYS A 150 10.76 15.73 4.11
C LYS A 150 12.11 15.50 3.44
N LEU A 151 12.34 16.12 2.28
CA LEU A 151 13.58 15.94 1.51
C LEU A 151 14.81 16.41 2.28
N THR A 152 14.73 17.56 2.97
CA THR A 152 15.87 18.10 3.74
C THR A 152 16.22 17.25 4.97
N LYS A 153 15.23 16.50 5.51
CA LYS A 153 15.44 15.66 6.69
C LYS A 153 16.00 14.27 6.38
N ILE A 154 15.81 13.75 5.18
CA ILE A 154 16.25 12.39 4.80
C ILE A 154 17.72 12.11 5.16
N PRO A 155 18.71 13.00 4.86
CA PRO A 155 20.10 12.74 5.19
C PRO A 155 20.38 12.65 6.69
N SER A 156 19.67 13.41 7.52
CA SER A 156 19.85 13.38 8.99
C SER A 156 19.47 12.05 9.64
N TYR A 157 18.69 11.23 8.94
CA TYR A 157 18.36 9.86 9.36
C TYR A 157 19.31 8.81 8.79
N GLY A 158 20.40 9.24 8.10
CA GLY A 158 21.44 8.35 7.55
C GLY A 158 20.98 7.64 6.27
N TYR A 159 20.24 8.35 5.44
CA TYR A 159 19.92 7.93 4.09
C TYR A 159 20.48 8.90 3.07
N LYS A 160 20.93 8.36 1.95
CA LYS A 160 21.16 9.13 0.72
C LYS A 160 19.81 9.24 -0.02
N PHE A 161 19.33 10.46 -0.21
CA PHE A 161 18.20 10.69 -1.09
C PHE A 161 18.61 10.43 -2.55
N LEU A 162 17.89 9.58 -3.26
CA LEU A 162 18.20 9.23 -4.64
C LEU A 162 17.29 9.96 -5.61
N SER A 163 15.99 9.85 -5.42
CA SER A 163 15.01 10.41 -6.33
C SER A 163 13.61 10.45 -5.72
N TYR A 164 12.72 11.18 -6.38
CA TYR A 164 11.27 11.11 -6.15
C TYR A 164 10.52 11.38 -7.44
N PHE A 165 9.25 11.03 -7.47
CA PHE A 165 8.30 11.53 -8.45
C PHE A 165 6.92 11.66 -7.82
N SER A 166 6.20 12.71 -8.19
CA SER A 166 4.81 12.92 -7.80
C SER A 166 3.87 12.18 -8.75
N LEU A 167 2.78 11.67 -8.21
CA LEU A 167 1.64 11.26 -9.00
C LEU A 167 0.93 12.53 -9.54
N PRO A 168 0.18 12.44 -10.65
CA PRO A 168 -0.76 13.49 -11.03
C PRO A 168 -1.69 13.83 -9.85
N ASP A 169 -2.01 15.10 -9.67
CA ASP A 169 -2.80 15.58 -8.52
C ASP A 169 -4.17 14.91 -8.39
N ASP A 170 -4.71 14.45 -9.50
CA ASP A 170 -6.00 13.75 -9.56
C ASP A 170 -5.89 12.22 -9.66
N ALA A 171 -4.67 11.66 -9.59
CA ALA A 171 -4.45 10.22 -9.79
C ALA A 171 -5.28 9.34 -8.86
N HIS A 172 -5.33 9.68 -7.57
CA HIS A 172 -6.15 8.93 -6.61
C HIS A 172 -7.64 9.04 -6.93
N TRP A 173 -8.09 10.24 -7.34
CA TRP A 173 -9.48 10.42 -7.73
C TRP A 173 -9.82 9.63 -8.99
N THR A 174 -9.06 9.80 -10.05
CA THR A 174 -9.38 9.23 -11.37
C THR A 174 -9.21 7.73 -11.44
N GLU A 175 -8.17 7.20 -10.79
CA GLU A 175 -7.83 5.77 -10.89
C GLU A 175 -8.51 4.91 -9.81
N PHE A 176 -8.76 5.47 -8.63
CA PHE A 176 -9.27 4.70 -7.50
C PHE A 176 -10.65 5.17 -7.04
N TYR A 177 -10.81 6.42 -6.59
CA TYR A 177 -12.04 6.83 -5.89
C TYR A 177 -13.24 7.03 -6.80
N LYS A 178 -13.08 7.60 -7.99
CA LYS A 178 -14.18 7.79 -8.95
C LYS A 178 -14.78 6.47 -9.42
N PRO A 179 -14.02 5.46 -9.85
CA PRO A 179 -14.59 4.15 -10.17
C PRO A 179 -15.15 3.42 -8.96
N LEU A 180 -14.57 3.59 -7.76
CA LEU A 180 -15.11 3.06 -6.53
C LEU A 180 -16.48 3.69 -6.18
N GLU A 181 -16.65 5.01 -6.36
CA GLU A 181 -17.92 5.70 -6.17
C GLU A 181 -19.01 5.12 -7.07
N ILE A 182 -18.70 4.88 -8.33
CA ILE A 182 -19.66 4.26 -9.26
C ILE A 182 -20.08 2.88 -8.75
N ARG A 183 -19.10 2.08 -8.32
CA ARG A 183 -19.38 0.73 -7.78
C ARG A 183 -20.24 0.77 -6.50
N ILE A 184 -19.95 1.70 -5.59
CA ILE A 184 -20.74 1.87 -4.37
C ILE A 184 -22.19 2.17 -4.72
N ARG A 185 -22.45 3.08 -5.66
CA ARG A 185 -23.82 3.42 -6.10
C ARG A 185 -24.56 2.24 -6.71
N GLU A 186 -23.90 1.43 -7.53
CA GLU A 186 -24.46 0.20 -8.07
C GLU A 186 -24.89 -0.75 -6.94
N LEU A 187 -24.03 -0.93 -5.94
CA LEU A 187 -24.31 -1.80 -4.80
C LEU A 187 -25.40 -1.23 -3.89
N GLN A 188 -25.46 0.10 -3.68
CA GLN A 188 -26.56 0.74 -2.96
C GLN A 188 -27.90 0.51 -3.65
N SER A 189 -27.93 0.54 -4.97
CA SER A 189 -29.14 0.22 -5.74
C SER A 189 -29.51 -1.26 -5.64
N LYS A 190 -28.53 -2.16 -5.65
CA LYS A 190 -28.71 -3.61 -5.53
C LYS A 190 -29.24 -4.01 -4.16
N TYR A 191 -28.70 -3.38 -3.10
CA TYR A 191 -28.99 -3.69 -1.70
C TYR A 191 -29.87 -2.63 -1.01
N ASN A 192 -30.76 -1.97 -1.77
CA ASN A 192 -31.61 -0.87 -1.30
C ASN A 192 -32.54 -1.25 -0.13
N ASN A 193 -32.84 -2.53 0.07
CA ASN A 193 -33.68 -3.06 1.15
C ASN A 193 -32.86 -3.76 2.26
N ASP A 194 -31.53 -3.67 2.26
CA ASP A 194 -30.61 -4.26 3.24
C ASP A 194 -29.92 -3.16 4.06
N PRO A 195 -30.44 -2.84 5.28
CA PRO A 195 -29.87 -1.76 6.10
C PRO A 195 -28.40 -1.98 6.50
N GLU A 196 -27.98 -3.23 6.73
CA GLU A 196 -26.60 -3.53 7.12
C GLU A 196 -25.65 -3.30 5.94
N ALA A 197 -26.02 -3.77 4.75
CA ALA A 197 -25.28 -3.51 3.54
C ALA A 197 -25.15 -1.99 3.25
N LEU A 198 -26.26 -1.25 3.38
CA LEU A 198 -26.28 0.19 3.18
C LEU A 198 -25.37 0.92 4.17
N GLN A 199 -25.32 0.49 5.44
CA GLN A 199 -24.43 1.09 6.43
C GLN A 199 -22.94 0.88 6.10
N ILE A 200 -22.57 -0.30 5.57
CA ILE A 200 -21.20 -0.58 5.12
C ILE A 200 -20.86 0.29 3.91
N LEU A 201 -21.76 0.38 2.93
CA LEU A 201 -21.57 1.18 1.72
C LEU A 201 -21.44 2.67 2.04
N GLU A 202 -22.21 3.18 3.03
CA GLU A 202 -22.15 4.56 3.50
C GLU A 202 -20.78 4.93 4.09
N LYS A 203 -20.14 4.02 4.82
CA LYS A 203 -18.75 4.23 5.31
C LYS A 203 -17.77 4.43 4.15
N HIS A 204 -17.90 3.62 3.10
CA HIS A 204 -17.06 3.77 1.90
C HIS A 204 -17.39 5.05 1.13
N GLN A 205 -18.68 5.42 1.03
CA GLN A 205 -19.09 6.68 0.40
C GLN A 205 -18.54 7.89 1.14
N THR A 206 -18.53 7.87 2.48
CA THR A 206 -17.96 8.94 3.30
C THR A 206 -16.48 9.18 2.97
N GLU A 207 -15.67 8.10 2.83
CA GLU A 207 -14.28 8.20 2.42
C GLU A 207 -14.14 8.81 1.00
N VAL A 208 -14.96 8.35 0.06
CA VAL A 208 -15.00 8.89 -1.31
C VAL A 208 -15.31 10.39 -1.29
N ASP A 209 -16.32 10.81 -0.53
CA ASP A 209 -16.75 12.21 -0.44
C ASP A 209 -15.66 13.12 0.17
N MET A 210 -14.89 12.62 1.13
CA MET A 210 -13.74 13.34 1.70
C MET A 210 -12.70 13.64 0.63
N VAL A 211 -12.32 12.64 -0.16
CA VAL A 211 -11.34 12.81 -1.24
C VAL A 211 -11.89 13.69 -2.37
N LYS A 212 -13.16 13.53 -2.71
CA LYS A 212 -13.82 14.31 -3.76
C LYS A 212 -13.87 15.81 -3.47
N ARG A 213 -14.05 16.20 -2.18
CA ARG A 213 -14.08 17.61 -1.76
C ARG A 213 -12.74 18.32 -1.94
N ASN A 214 -11.64 17.58 -1.72
CA ASN A 214 -10.27 18.14 -1.72
C ASN A 214 -9.25 17.18 -2.34
N PRO A 215 -9.33 16.86 -3.65
CA PRO A 215 -8.44 15.87 -4.28
C PRO A 215 -6.96 16.22 -4.13
N LYS A 216 -6.61 17.50 -4.13
CA LYS A 216 -5.22 17.97 -3.97
C LYS A 216 -4.60 17.67 -2.61
N GLU A 217 -5.39 17.53 -1.55
CA GLU A 217 -4.87 17.12 -0.24
C GLU A 217 -4.36 15.68 -0.25
N TYR A 218 -4.78 14.89 -1.24
CA TYR A 218 -4.36 13.50 -1.44
C TYR A 218 -3.24 13.38 -2.49
N SER A 219 -2.71 14.51 -2.99
CA SER A 219 -1.52 14.49 -3.86
C SER A 219 -0.36 13.80 -3.15
N SER A 220 0.29 12.89 -3.87
CA SER A 220 1.29 12.00 -3.28
C SER A 220 2.50 11.81 -4.19
N ALA A 221 3.57 11.31 -3.61
CA ALA A 221 4.83 11.03 -4.29
C ALA A 221 5.48 9.76 -3.75
N PHE A 222 6.25 9.11 -4.60
CA PHE A 222 7.22 8.10 -4.18
C PHE A 222 8.56 8.75 -3.88
N TYR A 223 9.15 8.43 -2.74
CA TYR A 223 10.47 8.84 -2.29
C TYR A 223 11.38 7.63 -2.27
N ILE A 224 12.52 7.72 -2.93
CA ILE A 224 13.49 6.62 -3.08
C ILE A 224 14.78 7.02 -2.39
N MET A 225 15.20 6.22 -1.44
CA MET A 225 16.35 6.49 -0.57
C MET A 225 17.21 5.25 -0.41
N GLN A 226 18.48 5.44 -0.16
CA GLN A 226 19.43 4.36 0.12
C GLN A 226 20.03 4.53 1.52
N LYS A 227 20.07 3.45 2.31
CA LYS A 227 20.76 3.43 3.62
C LYS A 227 22.27 3.64 3.42
N LEU A 228 22.84 4.59 4.20
CA LEU A 228 24.28 4.85 4.29
C LEU A 228 24.92 4.02 5.37
#